data_2bcdfa0ed4d5bbcb2426647bb21f169d
#
_entry.id   2bcdfa0ed4d5bbcb2426647bb21f169d
#
_cell.length_a   1.000
_cell.length_b   1.000
_cell.length_c   1.000
_cell.angle_alpha   90.00
_cell.angle_beta   90.00
_cell.angle_gamma   90.00
#
_symmetry.space_group_name_H-M   'P 1'
#
loop_
_entity.id
_entity.type
_entity.pdbx_description
1 polymer ?
#
loop_
_entity_poly.entity_id
_entity_poly.type
_entity_poly.pdbx_seq_one_letter_code
_entity_poly.pdbx_strand_id
1 'polypeptide(L)'
;MVVIKVRHKLMATVWTGPPVDKSVDKAVVARFAQSPGFLVVCGGTTAKIVTRYLDGKSLEVDLATMKPDVPPLARVEGVDLTTEGILTLTKTNDLLHSGADKETVKFGTDGASALVRLCLDVDHIHFMVGLSVNPAHQNPDLPRQLGMKLAVVREIADELRKRGKEVTIETV
;
A
#
# COMPACT_ATOMS: atom_id res chain seq x y z
N MET A 1 -36.52 -0.80 20.24
CA MET A 1 -36.26 -1.54 18.99
C MET A 1 -34.73 -1.57 18.77
N VAL A 2 -34.14 -2.74 18.69
CA VAL A 2 -32.70 -2.89 18.38
C VAL A 2 -32.61 -3.30 16.90
N VAL A 3 -31.87 -2.53 16.12
CA VAL A 3 -31.60 -2.86 14.71
C VAL A 3 -30.15 -3.34 14.60
N ILE A 4 -29.97 -4.60 14.20
CA ILE A 4 -28.66 -5.19 13.97
C ILE A 4 -28.44 -5.20 12.44
N LYS A 5 -27.43 -4.45 11.97
CA LYS A 5 -26.99 -4.49 10.56
C LYS A 5 -25.79 -5.41 10.44
N VAL A 6 -25.97 -6.54 9.77
CA VAL A 6 -24.87 -7.48 9.44
C VAL A 6 -24.40 -7.20 8.01
N ARG A 7 -23.11 -7.06 7.82
CA ARG A 7 -22.46 -6.98 6.51
C ARG A 7 -21.19 -7.83 6.47
N HIS A 8 -20.77 -8.19 5.28
CA HIS A 8 -19.46 -8.84 5.12
C HIS A 8 -18.33 -7.90 5.53
N LYS A 9 -17.28 -8.49 6.13
CA LYS A 9 -16.06 -7.78 6.48
C LYS A 9 -15.35 -7.33 5.21
N LEU A 10 -15.08 -6.04 5.10
CA LEU A 10 -14.30 -5.48 4.00
C LEU A 10 -12.81 -5.64 4.32
N MET A 11 -12.04 -6.08 3.34
CA MET A 11 -10.62 -6.37 3.48
C MET A 11 -9.81 -5.64 2.44
N ALA A 12 -8.55 -5.35 2.77
CA ALA A 12 -7.56 -4.87 1.81
C ALA A 12 -6.20 -5.52 2.08
N THR A 13 -5.48 -5.84 1.01
CA THR A 13 -4.08 -6.25 1.07
C THR A 13 -3.21 -5.19 0.42
N VAL A 14 -2.27 -4.64 1.19
CA VAL A 14 -1.34 -3.60 0.77
C VAL A 14 0.06 -4.19 0.66
N TRP A 15 0.58 -4.32 -0.55
CA TRP A 15 1.93 -4.81 -0.78
C TRP A 15 2.89 -3.66 -1.08
N THR A 16 3.96 -3.57 -0.27
CA THR A 16 5.02 -2.56 -0.43
C THR A 16 6.41 -3.19 -0.39
N GLY A 17 7.20 -2.89 -1.39
CA GLY A 17 8.57 -3.39 -1.54
C GLY A 17 8.66 -4.80 -2.10
N PRO A 18 9.72 -5.09 -2.88
CA PRO A 18 9.97 -6.42 -3.40
C PRO A 18 10.48 -7.36 -2.30
N PRO A 19 10.27 -8.69 -2.45
CA PRO A 19 10.91 -9.70 -1.63
C PRO A 19 12.44 -9.60 -1.69
N VAL A 20 13.13 -10.09 -0.66
CA VAL A 20 14.61 -10.16 -0.66
C VAL A 20 15.07 -11.16 -1.71
N ASP A 21 14.42 -12.32 -1.77
CA ASP A 21 14.69 -13.36 -2.74
C ASP A 21 13.76 -13.21 -3.96
N LYS A 22 14.34 -12.85 -5.10
CA LYS A 22 13.60 -12.71 -6.36
C LYS A 22 13.00 -14.02 -6.87
N SER A 23 13.50 -15.16 -6.43
CA SER A 23 12.97 -16.46 -6.85
C SER A 23 11.55 -16.71 -6.36
N VAL A 24 11.13 -16.04 -5.28
CA VAL A 24 9.77 -16.13 -4.72
C VAL A 24 8.80 -15.14 -5.32
N ASP A 25 9.24 -14.18 -6.15
CA ASP A 25 8.39 -13.13 -6.73
C ASP A 25 7.07 -13.68 -7.29
N LYS A 26 7.14 -14.71 -8.12
CA LYS A 26 5.96 -15.32 -8.75
C LYS A 26 4.98 -15.89 -7.71
N ALA A 27 5.48 -16.56 -6.69
CA ALA A 27 4.64 -17.14 -5.63
C ALA A 27 3.98 -16.04 -4.78
N VAL A 28 4.73 -14.97 -4.48
CA VAL A 28 4.21 -13.82 -3.72
C VAL A 28 3.14 -13.09 -4.54
N VAL A 29 3.35 -12.87 -5.84
CA VAL A 29 2.34 -12.27 -6.73
C VAL A 29 1.07 -13.12 -6.78
N ALA A 30 1.20 -14.45 -6.93
CA ALA A 30 0.05 -15.35 -6.96
C ALA A 30 -0.77 -15.28 -5.66
N ARG A 31 -0.10 -15.25 -4.51
CA ARG A 31 -0.73 -15.11 -3.21
C ARG A 31 -1.39 -13.74 -3.03
N PHE A 32 -0.72 -12.68 -3.42
CA PHE A 32 -1.27 -11.32 -3.40
C PHE A 32 -2.53 -11.22 -4.27
N ALA A 33 -2.50 -11.72 -5.51
CA ALA A 33 -3.63 -11.70 -6.42
C ALA A 33 -4.86 -12.51 -5.95
N GLN A 34 -4.63 -13.52 -5.09
CA GLN A 34 -5.70 -14.32 -4.49
C GLN A 34 -6.19 -13.77 -3.14
N SER A 35 -5.59 -12.69 -2.64
CA SER A 35 -6.02 -12.08 -1.39
C SER A 35 -7.44 -11.52 -1.50
N PRO A 36 -8.26 -11.69 -0.47
CA PRO A 36 -9.63 -11.19 -0.51
C PRO A 36 -9.68 -9.66 -0.39
N GLY A 37 -10.67 -9.06 -1.06
CA GLY A 37 -10.96 -7.63 -0.99
C GLY A 37 -10.11 -6.78 -1.93
N PHE A 38 -9.78 -5.57 -1.50
CA PHE A 38 -9.03 -4.61 -2.31
C PHE A 38 -7.56 -4.95 -2.36
N LEU A 39 -6.97 -4.85 -3.55
CA LEU A 39 -5.54 -5.06 -3.79
C LEU A 39 -4.84 -3.72 -4.00
N VAL A 40 -3.84 -3.44 -3.19
CA VAL A 40 -3.09 -2.19 -3.22
C VAL A 40 -1.60 -2.47 -3.39
N VAL A 41 -0.97 -1.77 -4.32
CA VAL A 41 0.48 -1.82 -4.52
C VAL A 41 1.09 -0.46 -4.23
N CYS A 42 2.03 -0.42 -3.28
CA CYS A 42 2.80 0.79 -2.96
C CYS A 42 4.26 0.59 -3.40
N GLY A 43 4.63 1.23 -4.51
CA GLY A 43 5.99 1.24 -5.04
C GLY A 43 6.13 0.76 -6.48
N GLY A 44 6.83 1.54 -7.30
CA GLY A 44 7.01 1.26 -8.71
C GLY A 44 7.72 -0.07 -8.99
N THR A 45 8.70 -0.46 -8.16
CA THR A 45 9.38 -1.76 -8.30
C THR A 45 8.43 -2.92 -8.00
N THR A 46 7.60 -2.79 -6.95
CA THR A 46 6.57 -3.79 -6.62
C THR A 46 5.53 -3.88 -7.73
N ALA A 47 5.07 -2.74 -8.27
CA ALA A 47 4.14 -2.70 -9.40
C ALA A 47 4.71 -3.42 -10.62
N LYS A 48 5.98 -3.23 -10.96
CA LYS A 48 6.65 -3.94 -12.07
C LYS A 48 6.72 -5.46 -11.84
N ILE A 49 6.92 -5.91 -10.61
CA ILE A 49 6.89 -7.34 -10.26
C ILE A 49 5.49 -7.89 -10.44
N VAL A 50 4.48 -7.21 -9.91
CA VAL A 50 3.07 -7.60 -10.05
C VAL A 50 2.70 -7.71 -11.53
N THR A 51 2.98 -6.68 -12.34
CA THR A 51 2.70 -6.68 -13.78
C THR A 51 3.39 -7.82 -14.52
N ARG A 52 4.62 -8.15 -14.16
CA ARG A 52 5.40 -9.23 -14.81
C ARG A 52 4.77 -10.60 -14.65
N TYR A 53 4.13 -10.88 -13.52
CA TYR A 53 3.63 -12.20 -13.18
C TYR A 53 2.10 -12.31 -13.17
N LEU A 54 1.38 -11.20 -13.33
CA LEU A 54 -0.05 -11.20 -13.65
C LEU A 54 -0.19 -11.26 -15.17
N ASP A 55 -0.56 -12.41 -15.71
CA ASP A 55 -0.66 -12.68 -17.14
C ASP A 55 -1.51 -11.62 -17.87
N GLY A 56 -0.92 -10.99 -18.90
CA GLY A 56 -1.59 -10.04 -19.77
C GLY A 56 -1.89 -8.66 -19.17
N LYS A 57 -1.38 -8.35 -17.99
CA LYS A 57 -1.63 -7.07 -17.31
C LYS A 57 -0.62 -6.01 -17.73
N SER A 58 -1.10 -4.80 -17.97
CA SER A 58 -0.27 -3.63 -18.30
C SER A 58 -0.07 -2.72 -17.08
N LEU A 59 1.07 -2.06 -17.03
CA LEU A 59 1.32 -0.94 -16.11
C LEU A 59 1.13 0.36 -16.86
N GLU A 60 0.07 1.07 -16.58
CA GLU A 60 -0.16 2.42 -17.11
C GLU A 60 0.17 3.45 -16.04
N VAL A 61 0.98 4.44 -16.39
CA VAL A 61 1.30 5.57 -15.52
C VAL A 61 0.45 6.76 -15.93
N ASP A 62 -0.41 7.20 -15.04
CA ASP A 62 -1.26 8.37 -15.27
C ASP A 62 -0.47 9.66 -15.00
N LEU A 63 0.19 10.16 -16.05
CA LEU A 63 0.98 11.39 -15.99
C LEU A 63 0.14 12.63 -15.68
N ALA A 64 -1.18 12.60 -15.90
CA ALA A 64 -2.07 13.72 -15.58
C ALA A 64 -2.20 13.96 -14.07
N THR A 65 -1.90 12.95 -13.26
CA THR A 65 -1.89 13.05 -11.78
C THR A 65 -0.56 13.57 -11.21
N MET A 66 0.44 13.82 -12.06
CA MET A 66 1.76 14.28 -11.68
C MET A 66 1.71 15.73 -11.19
N LYS A 67 2.17 15.99 -9.98
CA LYS A 67 2.39 17.32 -9.40
C LYS A 67 3.85 17.43 -8.95
N PRO A 68 4.40 18.64 -8.76
CA PRO A 68 5.82 18.82 -8.38
C PRO A 68 6.25 17.99 -7.16
N ASP A 69 5.36 17.78 -6.19
CA ASP A 69 5.64 17.08 -4.93
C ASP A 69 4.83 15.78 -4.77
N VAL A 70 4.14 15.34 -5.82
CA VAL A 70 3.27 14.15 -5.78
C VAL A 70 3.57 13.26 -6.96
N PRO A 71 4.10 12.05 -6.72
CA PRO A 71 4.31 11.06 -7.78
C PRO A 71 3.01 10.71 -8.50
N PRO A 72 3.05 10.41 -9.82
CA PRO A 72 1.88 10.02 -10.57
C PRO A 72 1.29 8.72 -10.04
N LEU A 73 -0.03 8.61 -10.10
CA LEU A 73 -0.71 7.33 -9.88
C LEU A 73 -0.41 6.40 -11.06
N ALA A 74 -0.16 5.14 -10.77
CA ALA A 74 -0.06 4.11 -11.78
C ALA A 74 -1.31 3.22 -11.74
N ARG A 75 -1.66 2.62 -12.87
CA ARG A 75 -2.72 1.61 -12.95
C ARG A 75 -2.12 0.28 -13.34
N VAL A 76 -2.39 -0.73 -12.53
CA VAL A 76 -2.14 -2.13 -12.85
C VAL A 76 -3.48 -2.83 -12.92
N GLU A 77 -3.79 -3.43 -14.05
CA GLU A 77 -5.06 -4.14 -14.22
C GLU A 77 -5.21 -5.25 -13.17
N GLY A 78 -6.35 -5.28 -12.46
CA GLY A 78 -6.59 -6.20 -11.35
C GLY A 78 -6.03 -5.75 -10.00
N VAL A 79 -5.52 -4.52 -9.91
CA VAL A 79 -5.10 -3.86 -8.67
C VAL A 79 -5.95 -2.60 -8.49
N ASP A 80 -6.56 -2.44 -7.33
CA ASP A 80 -7.51 -1.34 -7.06
C ASP A 80 -6.81 0.01 -6.85
N LEU A 81 -5.59 0.00 -6.30
CA LEU A 81 -4.79 1.20 -6.10
C LEU A 81 -3.30 0.89 -6.28
N THR A 82 -2.65 1.67 -7.13
CA THR A 82 -1.18 1.61 -7.29
C THR A 82 -0.60 2.99 -7.03
N THR A 83 0.34 3.09 -6.08
CA THR A 83 0.95 4.35 -5.68
C THR A 83 2.48 4.24 -5.75
N GLU A 84 3.14 5.38 -5.58
CA GLU A 84 4.56 5.43 -5.23
C GLU A 84 4.78 4.70 -3.88
N GLY A 85 6.03 4.44 -3.53
CA GLY A 85 6.37 3.63 -2.36
C GLY A 85 6.43 4.42 -1.05
N ILE A 86 7.68 4.67 -0.59
CA ILE A 86 7.92 5.19 0.77
C ILE A 86 7.35 6.59 0.99
N LEU A 87 7.36 7.46 -0.02
CA LEU A 87 6.80 8.81 0.13
C LEU A 87 5.29 8.77 0.37
N THR A 88 4.58 7.90 -0.36
CA THR A 88 3.14 7.69 -0.15
C THR A 88 2.87 7.15 1.26
N LEU A 89 3.64 6.16 1.71
CA LEU A 89 3.47 5.59 3.06
C LEU A 89 3.75 6.62 4.15
N THR A 90 4.83 7.41 4.03
CA THR A 90 5.18 8.45 4.99
C THR A 90 4.06 9.49 5.07
N LYS A 91 3.58 9.99 3.93
CA LYS A 91 2.48 10.95 3.89
C LYS A 91 1.16 10.36 4.42
N THR A 92 0.90 9.08 4.17
CA THR A 92 -0.24 8.35 4.75
C THR A 92 -0.14 8.32 6.27
N ASN A 93 1.03 8.03 6.80
CA ASN A 93 1.32 8.05 8.23
C ASN A 93 1.05 9.44 8.84
N ASP A 94 1.59 10.49 8.21
CA ASP A 94 1.40 11.88 8.66
C ASP A 94 -0.08 12.28 8.67
N LEU A 95 -0.84 11.92 7.64
CA LEU A 95 -2.28 12.17 7.58
C LEU A 95 -3.03 11.44 8.71
N LEU A 96 -2.71 10.18 8.97
CA LEU A 96 -3.35 9.43 10.05
C LEU A 96 -2.99 10.01 11.42
N HIS A 97 -1.72 10.37 11.66
CA HIS A 97 -1.28 11.00 12.91
C HIS A 97 -1.91 12.37 13.13
N SER A 98 -2.13 13.16 12.07
CA SER A 98 -2.82 14.46 12.16
C SER A 98 -4.33 14.34 12.39
N GLY A 99 -4.85 13.13 12.53
CA GLY A 99 -6.28 12.89 12.78
C GLY A 99 -7.15 12.88 11.53
N ALA A 100 -6.55 12.73 10.34
CA ALA A 100 -7.31 12.69 9.09
C ALA A 100 -8.42 11.63 9.16
N ASP A 101 -9.60 12.02 8.72
CA ASP A 101 -10.79 11.19 8.57
C ASP A 101 -11.26 11.17 7.11
N LYS A 102 -12.39 10.50 6.85
CA LYS A 102 -12.92 10.39 5.48
C LYS A 102 -13.28 11.74 4.86
N GLU A 103 -13.72 12.71 5.65
CA GLU A 103 -14.09 14.03 5.14
C GLU A 103 -12.85 14.86 4.79
N THR A 104 -11.81 14.83 5.64
CA THR A 104 -10.56 15.57 5.39
C THR A 104 -9.81 15.09 4.16
N VAL A 105 -9.86 13.79 3.84
CA VAL A 105 -9.19 13.21 2.66
C VAL A 105 -10.11 13.06 1.44
N LYS A 106 -11.37 13.45 1.54
CA LYS A 106 -12.41 13.22 0.53
C LYS A 106 -12.04 13.75 -0.86
N PHE A 107 -11.46 14.91 -0.91
CA PHE A 107 -11.09 15.60 -2.16
C PHE A 107 -9.60 15.48 -2.50
N GLY A 108 -8.82 14.77 -1.69
CA GLY A 108 -7.41 14.51 -2.00
C GLY A 108 -7.28 13.60 -3.22
N THR A 109 -6.51 14.03 -4.22
CA THR A 109 -6.31 13.31 -5.48
C THR A 109 -4.99 12.55 -5.51
N ASP A 110 -4.17 12.64 -4.47
CA ASP A 110 -2.89 11.97 -4.36
C ASP A 110 -3.00 10.55 -3.76
N GLY A 111 -1.94 9.76 -3.98
CA GLY A 111 -1.88 8.36 -3.54
C GLY A 111 -2.04 8.16 -2.04
N ALA A 112 -1.52 9.08 -1.22
CA ALA A 112 -1.62 8.99 0.23
C ALA A 112 -3.06 9.22 0.70
N SER A 113 -3.74 10.25 0.18
CA SER A 113 -5.15 10.49 0.44
C SER A 113 -6.04 9.31 -0.01
N ALA A 114 -5.72 8.71 -1.17
CA ALA A 114 -6.43 7.53 -1.66
C ALA A 114 -6.21 6.32 -0.75
N LEU A 115 -4.98 6.10 -0.29
CA LEU A 115 -4.66 5.00 0.62
C LEU A 115 -5.34 5.19 2.00
N VAL A 116 -5.33 6.40 2.56
CA VAL A 116 -6.05 6.71 3.81
C VAL A 116 -7.53 6.40 3.65
N ARG A 117 -8.20 6.89 2.58
CA ARG A 117 -9.61 6.60 2.33
C ARG A 117 -9.89 5.11 2.32
N LEU A 118 -9.10 4.35 1.55
CA LEU A 118 -9.27 2.91 1.45
C LEU A 118 -9.09 2.23 2.82
N CYS A 119 -8.05 2.57 3.57
CA CYS A 119 -7.83 2.01 4.91
C CYS A 119 -8.95 2.36 5.90
N LEU A 120 -9.55 3.55 5.78
CA LEU A 120 -10.69 3.94 6.62
C LEU A 120 -12.01 3.28 6.21
N ASP A 121 -12.14 2.83 4.95
CA ASP A 121 -13.33 2.16 4.44
C ASP A 121 -13.39 0.66 4.79
N VAL A 122 -12.25 -0.01 4.86
CA VAL A 122 -12.18 -1.44 5.15
C VAL A 122 -12.11 -1.73 6.65
N ASP A 123 -12.39 -2.98 7.03
CA ASP A 123 -12.36 -3.45 8.41
C ASP A 123 -11.04 -4.11 8.77
N HIS A 124 -10.42 -4.79 7.80
CA HIS A 124 -9.15 -5.49 7.96
C HIS A 124 -8.17 -5.07 6.85
N ILE A 125 -6.97 -4.72 7.26
CA ILE A 125 -5.86 -4.38 6.39
C ILE A 125 -4.72 -5.37 6.62
N HIS A 126 -4.27 -6.04 5.56
CA HIS A 126 -3.10 -6.90 5.57
C HIS A 126 -1.95 -6.24 4.82
N PHE A 127 -0.86 -5.94 5.52
CA PHE A 127 0.36 -5.41 4.91
C PHE A 127 1.33 -6.54 4.58
N MET A 128 1.71 -6.66 3.31
CA MET A 128 2.82 -7.47 2.82
C MET A 128 4.02 -6.54 2.59
N VAL A 129 5.08 -6.72 3.37
CA VAL A 129 6.24 -5.82 3.34
C VAL A 129 7.46 -6.56 2.82
N GLY A 130 7.87 -6.25 1.61
CA GLY A 130 9.12 -6.73 1.05
C GLY A 130 10.32 -5.97 1.60
N LEU A 131 11.31 -6.71 2.03
CA LEU A 131 12.49 -6.17 2.70
C LEU A 131 13.68 -5.95 1.76
N SER A 132 13.54 -6.14 0.44
CA SER A 132 14.61 -5.85 -0.51
C SER A 132 14.93 -4.35 -0.53
N VAL A 133 16.23 -4.05 -0.57
CA VAL A 133 16.75 -2.69 -0.78
C VAL A 133 16.86 -2.44 -2.27
N ASN A 134 16.32 -1.31 -2.75
CA ASN A 134 16.48 -0.93 -4.14
C ASN A 134 17.95 -0.48 -4.37
N PRO A 135 18.71 -1.16 -5.25
CA PRO A 135 20.11 -0.79 -5.54
C PRO A 135 20.27 0.65 -6.05
N ALA A 136 19.23 1.20 -6.71
CA ALA A 136 19.25 2.58 -7.23
C ALA A 136 19.24 3.65 -6.12
N HIS A 137 18.96 3.26 -4.87
CA HIS A 137 18.98 4.13 -3.70
C HIS A 137 20.06 3.71 -2.68
N GLN A 138 21.07 2.94 -3.10
CA GLN A 138 22.22 2.59 -2.28
C GLN A 138 23.12 3.83 -2.09
N ASN A 139 22.74 4.66 -1.14
CA ASN A 139 23.70 5.51 -0.47
C ASN A 139 24.39 4.62 0.58
N PRO A 140 25.75 4.49 0.57
CA PRO A 140 26.48 3.63 1.51
C PRO A 140 26.22 3.95 3.00
N ASP A 141 25.66 5.11 3.30
CA ASP A 141 25.32 5.56 4.64
C ASP A 141 23.94 5.09 5.14
N LEU A 142 23.21 4.23 4.43
CA LEU A 142 21.83 3.86 4.75
C LEU A 142 21.53 2.36 4.91
N PRO A 143 22.04 1.69 5.97
CA PRO A 143 21.38 0.49 6.51
C PRO A 143 19.95 0.79 7.01
N ARG A 144 19.58 2.09 7.07
CA ARG A 144 18.33 2.60 7.66
C ARG A 144 17.08 2.41 6.79
N GLN A 145 17.18 2.24 5.46
CA GLN A 145 15.97 2.18 4.61
C GLN A 145 15.15 0.90 4.75
N LEU A 146 15.78 -0.23 5.06
CA LEU A 146 15.07 -1.48 5.37
C LEU A 146 14.20 -1.34 6.61
N GLY A 147 14.77 -0.76 7.67
CA GLY A 147 14.06 -0.49 8.92
C GLY A 147 12.97 0.58 8.76
N MET A 148 13.20 1.59 7.92
CA MET A 148 12.30 2.72 7.74
C MET A 148 10.94 2.29 7.15
N LYS A 149 10.93 1.49 6.07
CA LYS A 149 9.66 1.04 5.45
C LYS A 149 8.80 0.25 6.43
N LEU A 150 9.40 -0.73 7.10
CA LEU A 150 8.69 -1.53 8.09
C LEU A 150 8.25 -0.71 9.31
N ALA A 151 9.07 0.27 9.73
CA ALA A 151 8.74 1.18 10.81
C ALA A 151 7.50 2.02 10.44
N VAL A 152 7.49 2.68 9.28
CA VAL A 152 6.35 3.47 8.81
C VAL A 152 5.09 2.61 8.69
N VAL A 153 5.19 1.39 8.15
CA VAL A 153 4.03 0.47 8.08
C VAL A 153 3.52 0.11 9.48
N ARG A 154 4.40 -0.10 10.46
CA ARG A 154 3.99 -0.35 11.85
C ARG A 154 3.28 0.84 12.47
N GLU A 155 3.77 2.05 12.25
CA GLU A 155 3.13 3.28 12.73
C GLU A 155 1.74 3.46 12.11
N ILE A 156 1.60 3.26 10.79
CA ILE A 156 0.30 3.25 10.10
C ILE A 156 -0.63 2.20 10.73
N ALA A 157 -0.13 0.99 10.96
CA ALA A 157 -0.90 -0.09 11.54
C ALA A 157 -1.40 0.26 12.95
N ASP A 158 -0.57 0.89 13.77
CA ASP A 158 -0.93 1.30 15.12
C ASP A 158 -1.99 2.40 15.12
N GLU A 159 -1.87 3.39 14.20
CA GLU A 159 -2.90 4.40 14.02
C GLU A 159 -4.25 3.82 13.55
N LEU A 160 -4.22 2.86 12.64
CA LEU A 160 -5.43 2.18 12.17
C LEU A 160 -6.06 1.31 13.27
N ARG A 161 -5.26 0.61 14.08
CA ARG A 161 -5.74 -0.15 15.25
C ARG A 161 -6.41 0.73 16.28
N LYS A 162 -5.87 1.91 16.58
CA LYS A 162 -6.51 2.92 17.45
C LYS A 162 -7.89 3.33 16.96
N ARG A 163 -8.10 3.25 15.64
CA ARG A 163 -9.38 3.55 14.97
C ARG A 163 -10.30 2.32 14.83
N GLY A 164 -9.98 1.22 15.52
CA GLY A 164 -10.78 0.00 15.54
C GLY A 164 -10.61 -0.90 14.32
N LYS A 165 -9.55 -0.68 13.51
CA LYS A 165 -9.25 -1.57 12.37
C LYS A 165 -8.47 -2.79 12.82
N GLU A 166 -8.73 -3.93 12.20
CA GLU A 166 -7.86 -5.10 12.33
C GLU A 166 -6.70 -4.94 11.35
N VAL A 167 -5.46 -5.05 11.84
CA VAL A 167 -4.29 -4.89 10.98
C VAL A 167 -3.28 -5.99 11.24
N THR A 168 -2.88 -6.67 10.17
CA THR A 168 -1.82 -7.68 10.15
C THR A 168 -0.65 -7.23 9.28
N ILE A 169 0.56 -7.61 9.66
CA ILE A 169 1.79 -7.30 8.92
C ILE A 169 2.56 -8.60 8.70
N GLU A 170 2.94 -8.84 7.47
CA GLU A 170 3.77 -9.95 7.04
C GLU A 170 4.99 -9.42 6.28
N THR A 171 6.16 -10.02 6.49
CA THR A 171 7.35 -9.77 5.67
C THR A 171 7.48 -10.83 4.58
N VAL A 172 7.78 -10.40 3.36
CA VAL A 172 7.89 -11.27 2.17
C VAL A 172 9.24 -11.13 1.48
#